data_b4d558b6d0ef463bc9a86304aeef1b2f
#
_entry.id   b4d558b6d0ef463bc9a86304aeef1b2f
#
_cell.length_a   1.000
_cell.length_b   1.000
_cell.length_c   1.000
_cell.angle_alpha   90.00
_cell.angle_beta   90.00
_cell.angle_gamma   90.00
#
_symmetry.space_group_name_H-M   'P 1'
#
loop_
_entity.id
_entity.type
_entity.pdbx_description
1 polymer ?
#
loop_
_entity_poly.entity_id
_entity_poly.type
_entity_poly.pdbx_seq_one_letter_code
_entity_poly.pdbx_strand_id
1 'polypeptide(L)'
;MKKILLFATVVAMSLAVAMPVNAQSRKDKKAAKKAQWEMEQQQQREEAELRHKLRMDSLANAQKVAEERAAKEEAERRAKEAEEKAKQKRAEEEAALQEVALDEPCSEMDYPSTEVLMRGHGIGVDRNQQFSVEKAKAYAINDLAQQISSKVESLMRLQNQSWDQNESNNYAGLAKQEIEIAAKQTLGYNVACRKTVTYSQNNVRMMKTYMVLEVSAEKLLKAAYDALQQNNQTKIEESFEDFHKDFKEHFKEL
;
A
#
# COMPACT_ATOMS: atom_id res chain seq x y z
N MET A 1 30.62 -18.38 1.83
CA MET A 1 30.77 -19.81 1.98
C MET A 1 31.97 -20.28 1.18
N LYS A 2 33.10 -20.52 1.81
CA LYS A 2 34.18 -21.43 1.37
C LYS A 2 35.26 -21.31 2.42
N LYS A 3 35.32 -22.31 3.27
CA LYS A 3 36.37 -22.50 4.28
C LYS A 3 37.65 -22.84 3.54
N ILE A 4 38.66 -22.01 3.69
CA ILE A 4 40.03 -22.37 3.28
C ILE A 4 40.76 -22.71 4.56
N LEU A 5 40.94 -24.02 4.77
CA LEU A 5 41.84 -24.60 5.75
C LEU A 5 43.22 -24.51 5.15
N LEU A 6 44.10 -23.67 5.71
CA LEU A 6 45.52 -23.65 5.42
C LEU A 6 46.24 -24.48 6.50
N PHE A 7 46.53 -25.73 6.16
CA PHE A 7 47.44 -26.57 6.92
C PHE A 7 48.89 -26.12 6.65
N ALA A 8 49.50 -25.46 7.61
CA ALA A 8 50.91 -25.22 7.62
C ALA A 8 51.63 -26.47 8.16
N THR A 9 52.06 -27.33 7.26
CA THR A 9 52.97 -28.44 7.58
C THR A 9 54.38 -27.87 7.76
N VAL A 10 54.83 -27.78 9.01
CA VAL A 10 56.23 -27.53 9.34
C VAL A 10 56.99 -28.85 9.16
N VAL A 11 57.65 -28.96 8.02
CA VAL A 11 58.62 -30.07 7.80
C VAL A 11 59.89 -29.68 8.51
N ALA A 12 60.16 -30.32 9.65
CA ALA A 12 61.44 -30.25 10.32
C ALA A 12 62.41 -31.16 9.56
N MET A 13 63.26 -30.58 8.68
CA MET A 13 64.40 -31.26 8.12
C MET A 13 65.51 -31.30 9.17
N SER A 14 65.61 -32.41 9.87
CA SER A 14 66.81 -32.76 10.68
C SER A 14 67.93 -33.25 9.77
N LEU A 15 68.82 -32.33 9.38
CA LEU A 15 70.09 -32.70 8.77
C LEU A 15 71.02 -33.11 9.88
N ALA A 16 71.16 -34.43 10.05
CA ALA A 16 72.25 -35.02 10.87
C ALA A 16 73.55 -34.93 10.07
N VAL A 17 74.34 -33.89 10.32
CA VAL A 17 75.69 -33.79 9.85
C VAL A 17 76.61 -34.55 10.87
N ALA A 18 77.00 -35.74 10.49
CA ALA A 18 78.03 -36.46 11.24
C ALA A 18 79.41 -35.76 11.07
N MET A 19 79.79 -35.01 12.05
CA MET A 19 81.15 -34.44 12.12
C MET A 19 82.08 -35.38 12.89
N PRO A 20 83.38 -35.54 12.44
CA PRO A 20 84.29 -36.39 13.10
C PRO A 20 84.66 -35.84 14.49
N VAL A 21 84.68 -36.77 15.43
CA VAL A 21 85.12 -36.52 16.81
C VAL A 21 86.63 -36.26 16.83
N ASN A 22 87.01 -34.98 16.80
CA ASN A 22 88.34 -34.56 17.11
C ASN A 22 88.34 -33.76 18.42
N ALA A 23 89.29 -34.04 19.26
CA ALA A 23 89.48 -33.61 20.65
C ALA A 23 89.26 -32.08 20.82
N GLN A 24 88.04 -31.66 21.08
CA GLN A 24 87.74 -30.28 21.41
C GLN A 24 88.21 -29.93 22.81
N SER A 25 88.98 -28.83 22.91
CA SER A 25 89.46 -28.26 24.17
C SER A 25 88.34 -28.05 25.15
N ARG A 26 88.53 -28.19 26.44
CA ARG A 26 87.50 -27.93 27.49
C ARG A 26 86.91 -26.53 27.41
N LYS A 27 87.62 -25.58 26.76
CA LYS A 27 87.10 -24.21 26.51
C LYS A 27 85.99 -24.18 25.43
N ASP A 28 86.17 -24.97 24.35
CA ASP A 28 85.17 -25.01 23.23
C ASP A 28 83.91 -25.70 23.68
N LYS A 29 83.97 -26.71 24.53
CA LYS A 29 82.78 -27.34 25.14
C LYS A 29 82.01 -26.39 26.06
N LYS A 30 82.70 -25.47 26.78
CA LYS A 30 82.03 -24.46 27.59
C LYS A 30 81.38 -23.35 26.72
N ALA A 31 82.04 -22.94 25.64
CA ALA A 31 81.49 -21.95 24.69
C ALA A 31 80.29 -22.52 23.96
N ALA A 32 80.32 -23.78 23.50
CA ALA A 32 79.19 -24.44 22.85
C ALA A 32 77.99 -24.57 23.80
N LYS A 33 78.16 -24.94 25.05
CA LYS A 33 77.11 -25.00 26.06
C LYS A 33 76.54 -23.62 26.36
N LYS A 34 77.36 -22.58 26.40
CA LYS A 34 76.85 -21.21 26.59
C LYS A 34 76.04 -20.72 25.40
N ALA A 35 76.49 -20.94 24.19
CA ALA A 35 75.75 -20.60 22.96
C ALA A 35 74.44 -21.37 22.86
N GLN A 36 74.44 -22.65 23.23
CA GLN A 36 73.23 -23.45 23.25
C GLN A 36 72.18 -22.93 24.29
N TRP A 37 72.64 -22.54 25.47
CA TRP A 37 71.82 -21.95 26.52
C TRP A 37 71.27 -20.56 26.10
N GLU A 38 72.07 -19.72 25.46
CA GLU A 38 71.62 -18.41 24.93
C GLU A 38 70.56 -18.58 23.83
N MET A 39 70.78 -19.55 22.91
CA MET A 39 69.77 -19.90 21.90
C MET A 39 68.44 -20.37 22.53
N GLU A 40 68.54 -21.26 23.53
CA GLU A 40 67.34 -21.76 24.22
C GLU A 40 66.59 -20.63 24.95
N GLN A 41 67.29 -19.71 25.60
CA GLN A 41 66.73 -18.52 26.23
C GLN A 41 66.09 -17.60 25.19
N GLN A 42 66.71 -17.44 24.03
CA GLN A 42 66.10 -16.62 22.95
C GLN A 42 64.84 -17.26 22.40
N GLN A 43 64.83 -18.56 22.15
CA GLN A 43 63.64 -19.28 21.72
C GLN A 43 62.52 -19.20 22.75
N GLN A 44 62.81 -19.32 24.04
CA GLN A 44 61.79 -19.17 25.09
C GLN A 44 61.18 -17.76 25.13
N ARG A 45 62.00 -16.71 24.90
CA ARG A 45 61.50 -15.33 24.81
C ARG A 45 60.62 -15.14 23.61
N GLU A 46 61.03 -15.60 22.43
CA GLU A 46 60.25 -15.51 21.20
C GLU A 46 58.89 -16.25 21.31
N GLU A 47 58.93 -17.44 21.94
CA GLU A 47 57.72 -18.22 22.18
C GLU A 47 56.79 -17.51 23.20
N ALA A 48 57.32 -16.90 24.23
CA ALA A 48 56.57 -16.14 25.21
C ALA A 48 55.93 -14.89 24.58
N GLU A 49 56.67 -14.16 23.73
CA GLU A 49 56.17 -13.01 23.00
C GLU A 49 55.06 -13.43 22.01
N LEU A 50 55.24 -14.51 21.29
CA LEU A 50 54.24 -15.04 20.36
C LEU A 50 52.96 -15.44 21.12
N ARG A 51 53.07 -16.13 22.23
CA ARG A 51 51.94 -16.50 23.09
C ARG A 51 51.24 -15.27 23.65
N HIS A 52 51.97 -14.24 24.06
CA HIS A 52 51.43 -12.98 24.51
C HIS A 52 50.63 -12.27 23.40
N LYS A 53 51.22 -12.19 22.19
CA LYS A 53 50.59 -11.59 21.02
C LYS A 53 49.29 -12.31 20.64
N LEU A 54 49.32 -13.66 20.57
CA LEU A 54 48.12 -14.46 20.29
C LEU A 54 47.02 -14.26 21.34
N ARG A 55 47.39 -14.09 22.62
CA ARG A 55 46.46 -13.83 23.69
C ARG A 55 45.83 -12.44 23.57
N MET A 56 46.61 -11.43 23.21
CA MET A 56 46.12 -10.06 22.99
C MET A 56 45.19 -9.98 21.77
N ASP A 57 45.54 -10.64 20.65
CA ASP A 57 44.71 -10.72 19.46
C ASP A 57 43.37 -11.45 19.75
N SER A 58 43.44 -12.53 20.55
CA SER A 58 42.23 -13.24 20.98
C SER A 58 41.30 -12.36 21.84
N LEU A 59 41.86 -11.58 22.78
CA LEU A 59 41.09 -10.64 23.61
C LEU A 59 40.49 -9.52 22.78
N ALA A 60 41.27 -8.94 21.84
CA ALA A 60 40.75 -7.89 20.94
C ALA A 60 39.62 -8.39 20.05
N ASN A 61 39.71 -9.61 19.52
CA ASN A 61 38.65 -10.24 18.76
C ASN A 61 37.39 -10.52 19.62
N ALA A 62 37.58 -10.99 20.86
CA ALA A 62 36.48 -11.22 21.79
C ALA A 62 35.76 -9.91 22.13
N GLN A 63 36.48 -8.81 22.33
CA GLN A 63 35.89 -7.48 22.55
C GLN A 63 35.09 -7.01 21.34
N LYS A 64 35.64 -7.11 20.13
CA LYS A 64 34.91 -6.74 18.89
C LYS A 64 33.60 -7.52 18.73
N VAL A 65 33.63 -8.83 18.98
CA VAL A 65 32.45 -9.69 18.90
C VAL A 65 31.41 -9.29 19.98
N ALA A 66 31.89 -8.93 21.17
CA ALA A 66 30.98 -8.46 22.24
C ALA A 66 30.34 -7.11 21.89
N GLU A 67 31.11 -6.16 21.35
CA GLU A 67 30.60 -4.86 20.88
C GLU A 67 29.61 -5.02 19.72
N GLU A 68 29.89 -5.89 18.76
CA GLU A 68 28.95 -6.17 17.66
C GLU A 68 27.64 -6.80 18.16
N ARG A 69 27.71 -7.69 19.14
CA ARG A 69 26.49 -8.27 19.76
C ARG A 69 25.69 -7.21 20.50
N ALA A 70 26.34 -6.39 21.33
CA ALA A 70 25.69 -5.31 22.04
C ALA A 70 25.04 -4.30 21.09
N ALA A 71 25.72 -3.93 19.99
CA ALA A 71 25.18 -3.04 18.98
C ALA A 71 23.96 -3.65 18.25
N LYS A 72 23.99 -4.95 17.96
CA LYS A 72 22.83 -5.66 17.36
C LYS A 72 21.64 -5.72 18.32
N GLU A 73 21.88 -6.06 19.58
CA GLU A 73 20.81 -6.10 20.59
C GLU A 73 20.18 -4.71 20.81
N GLU A 74 21.01 -3.66 20.82
CA GLU A 74 20.49 -2.29 20.93
C GLU A 74 19.71 -1.88 19.70
N ALA A 75 20.17 -2.20 18.50
CA ALA A 75 19.45 -1.93 17.26
C ALA A 75 18.10 -2.67 17.21
N GLU A 76 18.08 -3.94 17.64
CA GLU A 76 16.85 -4.73 17.69
C GLU A 76 15.86 -4.18 18.73
N ARG A 77 16.35 -3.73 19.90
CA ARG A 77 15.51 -3.07 20.90
C ARG A 77 14.90 -1.77 20.37
N ARG A 78 15.72 -0.92 19.71
CA ARG A 78 15.23 0.32 19.09
C ARG A 78 14.20 0.05 17.99
N ALA A 79 14.40 -1.00 17.20
CA ALA A 79 13.45 -1.40 16.15
C ALA A 79 12.11 -1.86 16.77
N LYS A 80 12.13 -2.65 17.84
CA LYS A 80 10.92 -3.07 18.55
C LYS A 80 10.17 -1.89 19.20
N GLU A 81 10.90 -0.98 19.84
CA GLU A 81 10.31 0.23 20.42
C GLU A 81 9.68 1.15 19.35
N ALA A 82 10.32 1.25 18.16
CA ALA A 82 9.77 2.01 17.04
C ALA A 82 8.50 1.35 16.48
N GLU A 83 8.49 0.01 16.37
CA GLU A 83 7.32 -0.75 15.92
C GLU A 83 6.14 -0.64 16.89
N GLU A 84 6.41 -0.73 18.21
CA GLU A 84 5.36 -0.53 19.23
C GLU A 84 4.77 0.88 19.19
N LYS A 85 5.62 1.90 19.09
CA LYS A 85 5.15 3.29 18.93
C LYS A 85 4.34 3.50 17.66
N ALA A 86 4.75 2.85 16.55
CA ALA A 86 3.98 2.90 15.30
C ALA A 86 2.63 2.19 15.42
N LYS A 87 2.57 1.06 16.15
CA LYS A 87 1.30 0.35 16.44
C LYS A 87 0.39 1.17 17.35
N GLN A 88 0.95 1.78 18.40
CA GLN A 88 0.18 2.66 19.29
C GLN A 88 -0.39 3.85 18.53
N LYS A 89 0.42 4.50 17.69
CA LYS A 89 -0.05 5.64 16.89
C LYS A 89 -1.15 5.24 15.92
N ARG A 90 -1.05 4.07 15.26
CA ARG A 90 -2.12 3.54 14.41
C ARG A 90 -3.38 3.20 15.20
N ALA A 91 -3.24 2.60 16.39
CA ALA A 91 -4.37 2.32 17.25
C ALA A 91 -5.05 3.60 17.77
N GLU A 92 -4.29 4.66 18.06
CA GLU A 92 -4.84 5.98 18.41
C GLU A 92 -5.52 6.64 17.19
N GLU A 93 -4.95 6.53 16.00
CA GLU A 93 -5.56 7.01 14.76
C GLU A 93 -6.85 6.22 14.43
N GLU A 94 -6.87 4.89 14.59
CA GLU A 94 -8.07 4.07 14.45
C GLU A 94 -9.11 4.36 15.55
N ALA A 95 -8.69 4.57 16.79
CA ALA A 95 -9.60 4.95 17.88
C ALA A 95 -10.17 6.36 17.67
N ALA A 96 -9.39 7.27 17.06
CA ALA A 96 -9.87 8.60 16.67
C ALA A 96 -10.81 8.54 15.44
N LEU A 97 -10.70 7.47 14.64
CA LEU A 97 -11.61 7.12 13.53
C LEU A 97 -12.79 6.23 14.01
N GLN A 98 -12.90 5.94 15.32
CA GLN A 98 -14.08 5.26 15.83
C GLN A 98 -15.32 6.01 15.36
N GLU A 99 -16.16 5.29 14.63
CA GLU A 99 -17.46 5.68 14.12
C GLU A 99 -18.21 6.53 15.13
N VAL A 100 -17.96 7.81 15.11
CA VAL A 100 -19.01 8.75 15.45
C VAL A 100 -19.99 8.54 14.33
N ALA A 101 -21.17 8.00 14.63
CA ALA A 101 -22.30 8.02 13.72
C ALA A 101 -22.46 9.48 13.29
N LEU A 102 -21.83 9.83 12.18
CA LEU A 102 -21.92 11.16 11.61
C LEU A 102 -23.35 11.23 11.13
N ASP A 103 -24.12 12.06 11.79
CA ASP A 103 -25.38 12.59 11.26
C ASP A 103 -25.00 13.35 9.99
N GLU A 104 -24.74 12.60 8.91
CA GLU A 104 -24.38 13.21 7.63
C GLU A 104 -25.61 13.95 7.11
N PRO A 105 -25.53 15.30 7.03
CA PRO A 105 -26.64 16.04 6.54
C PRO A 105 -26.94 15.65 5.09
N CYS A 106 -28.22 15.56 4.73
CA CYS A 106 -28.62 15.16 3.39
C CYS A 106 -28.17 13.72 3.04
N SER A 107 -28.26 12.80 4.01
CA SER A 107 -27.89 11.41 3.83
C SER A 107 -28.83 10.67 2.87
N GLU A 108 -28.36 9.55 2.32
CA GLU A 108 -29.20 8.67 1.49
C GLU A 108 -30.36 8.07 2.30
N MET A 109 -30.19 7.88 3.60
CA MET A 109 -31.23 7.39 4.50
C MET A 109 -32.38 8.40 4.66
N ASP A 110 -32.06 9.72 4.69
CA ASP A 110 -33.07 10.78 4.80
C ASP A 110 -33.73 11.12 3.46
N TYR A 111 -32.98 10.91 2.38
CA TYR A 111 -33.40 11.23 1.01
C TYR A 111 -33.22 10.05 0.07
N PRO A 112 -33.90 8.91 0.28
CA PRO A 112 -33.80 7.77 -0.61
C PRO A 112 -34.42 8.05 -1.98
N SER A 113 -33.92 7.43 -3.03
CA SER A 113 -34.59 7.38 -4.33
C SER A 113 -35.90 6.59 -4.21
N THR A 114 -36.91 6.99 -4.98
CA THR A 114 -38.24 6.34 -5.04
C THR A 114 -38.56 5.96 -6.48
N GLU A 115 -39.67 5.23 -6.70
CA GLU A 115 -40.15 4.89 -8.05
C GLU A 115 -40.45 6.14 -8.91
N VAL A 116 -40.83 7.26 -8.29
CA VAL A 116 -41.23 8.50 -8.98
C VAL A 116 -40.07 9.49 -9.09
N LEU A 117 -39.19 9.55 -8.07
CA LEU A 117 -38.10 10.51 -7.95
C LEU A 117 -36.77 9.77 -7.77
N MET A 118 -35.84 10.02 -8.65
CA MET A 118 -34.45 9.63 -8.44
C MET A 118 -33.70 10.76 -7.75
N ARG A 119 -32.87 10.39 -6.80
CA ARG A 119 -32.06 11.31 -6.00
C ARG A 119 -30.60 10.98 -6.11
N GLY A 120 -29.79 12.01 -6.39
CA GLY A 120 -28.35 11.90 -6.45
C GLY A 120 -27.72 12.71 -5.33
N HIS A 121 -26.70 12.12 -4.72
CA HIS A 121 -25.98 12.64 -3.58
C HIS A 121 -24.61 13.16 -4.00
N GLY A 122 -24.24 14.32 -3.49
CA GLY A 122 -22.95 14.91 -3.82
C GLY A 122 -22.35 15.68 -2.65
N ILE A 123 -21.05 15.51 -2.45
CA ILE A 123 -20.29 16.22 -1.43
C ILE A 123 -19.18 17.01 -2.11
N GLY A 124 -19.22 18.35 -1.97
CA GLY A 124 -18.19 19.24 -2.50
C GLY A 124 -17.36 19.85 -1.38
N VAL A 125 -16.04 19.82 -1.53
CA VAL A 125 -15.09 20.44 -0.58
C VAL A 125 -14.25 21.47 -1.30
N ASP A 126 -14.23 22.69 -0.76
CA ASP A 126 -13.40 23.79 -1.26
C ASP A 126 -13.16 24.84 -0.17
N ARG A 127 -12.19 25.72 -0.40
CA ARG A 127 -11.98 26.92 0.44
C ARG A 127 -13.03 27.99 0.18
N ASN A 128 -13.60 28.00 -1.00
CA ASN A 128 -14.65 28.92 -1.43
C ASN A 128 -16.00 28.20 -1.38
N GLN A 129 -17.01 28.84 -0.77
CA GLN A 129 -18.35 28.30 -0.63
C GLN A 129 -19.01 28.01 -1.97
N GLN A 130 -18.87 28.92 -2.93
CA GLN A 130 -19.48 28.76 -4.24
C GLN A 130 -18.92 27.52 -4.96
N PHE A 131 -17.59 27.36 -4.95
CA PHE A 131 -16.95 26.19 -5.56
C PHE A 131 -17.30 24.90 -4.84
N SER A 132 -17.45 24.91 -3.50
CA SER A 132 -17.92 23.72 -2.78
C SER A 132 -19.33 23.32 -3.18
N VAL A 133 -20.21 24.28 -3.41
CA VAL A 133 -21.58 24.06 -3.91
C VAL A 133 -21.59 23.52 -5.34
N GLU A 134 -20.80 24.11 -6.24
CA GLU A 134 -20.69 23.67 -7.62
C GLU A 134 -20.14 22.23 -7.74
N LYS A 135 -19.12 21.90 -6.94
CA LYS A 135 -18.59 20.54 -6.83
C LYS A 135 -19.65 19.55 -6.32
N ALA A 136 -20.35 19.91 -5.24
CA ALA A 136 -21.41 19.07 -4.69
C ALA A 136 -22.52 18.81 -5.73
N LYS A 137 -22.93 19.86 -6.48
CA LYS A 137 -23.88 19.73 -7.57
C LYS A 137 -23.41 18.80 -8.68
N ALA A 138 -22.15 18.97 -9.11
CA ALA A 138 -21.58 18.13 -10.16
C ALA A 138 -21.50 16.65 -9.74
N TYR A 139 -21.13 16.38 -8.49
CA TYR A 139 -21.11 15.01 -7.96
C TYR A 139 -22.51 14.41 -7.84
N ALA A 140 -23.52 15.18 -7.38
CA ALA A 140 -24.89 14.71 -7.31
C ALA A 140 -25.49 14.39 -8.71
N ILE A 141 -25.18 15.19 -9.72
CA ILE A 141 -25.58 14.91 -11.12
C ILE A 141 -24.86 13.63 -11.62
N ASN A 142 -23.59 13.48 -11.31
CA ASN A 142 -22.84 12.29 -11.71
C ASN A 142 -23.38 11.02 -11.05
N ASP A 143 -23.76 11.10 -9.78
CA ASP A 143 -24.39 10.00 -9.05
C ASP A 143 -25.73 9.60 -9.70
N LEU A 144 -26.61 10.54 -10.02
CA LEU A 144 -27.84 10.28 -10.78
C LEU A 144 -27.56 9.60 -12.13
N ALA A 145 -26.56 10.09 -12.85
CA ALA A 145 -26.18 9.52 -14.14
C ALA A 145 -25.71 8.06 -13.99
N GLN A 146 -24.94 7.76 -12.97
CA GLN A 146 -24.48 6.41 -12.67
C GLN A 146 -25.63 5.49 -12.24
N GLN A 147 -26.55 5.97 -11.42
CA GLN A 147 -27.71 5.20 -10.99
C GLN A 147 -28.59 4.80 -12.19
N ILE A 148 -28.95 5.74 -13.06
CA ILE A 148 -29.78 5.41 -14.21
C ILE A 148 -29.07 4.54 -15.22
N SER A 149 -27.78 4.80 -15.50
CA SER A 149 -27.01 3.99 -16.46
C SER A 149 -26.87 2.54 -15.98
N SER A 150 -26.61 2.32 -14.70
CA SER A 150 -26.52 0.98 -14.11
C SER A 150 -27.85 0.23 -14.16
N LYS A 151 -28.96 0.93 -13.91
CA LYS A 151 -30.31 0.35 -13.98
C LYS A 151 -30.68 -0.04 -15.41
N VAL A 152 -30.47 0.85 -16.37
CA VAL A 152 -30.75 0.57 -17.79
C VAL A 152 -29.82 -0.54 -18.31
N GLU A 153 -28.53 -0.52 -17.97
CA GLU A 153 -27.60 -1.60 -18.33
C GLU A 153 -28.07 -2.96 -17.79
N SER A 154 -28.56 -3.00 -16.56
CA SER A 154 -29.10 -4.22 -15.96
C SER A 154 -30.32 -4.74 -16.73
N LEU A 155 -31.26 -3.86 -17.08
CA LEU A 155 -32.44 -4.21 -17.87
C LEU A 155 -32.04 -4.75 -19.25
N MET A 156 -31.13 -4.06 -19.94
CA MET A 156 -30.67 -4.49 -21.28
C MET A 156 -29.96 -5.85 -21.25
N ARG A 157 -29.19 -6.14 -20.21
CA ARG A 157 -28.55 -7.45 -20.02
C ARG A 157 -29.57 -8.58 -19.84
N LEU A 158 -30.68 -8.32 -19.18
CA LEU A 158 -31.76 -9.30 -18.99
C LEU A 158 -32.51 -9.58 -20.31
N GLN A 159 -32.78 -8.55 -21.08
CA GLN A 159 -33.47 -8.67 -22.38
C GLN A 159 -32.59 -9.39 -23.43
N ASN A 160 -31.27 -9.20 -23.37
CA ASN A 160 -30.30 -9.72 -24.34
C ASN A 160 -29.57 -10.98 -23.88
N GLN A 161 -30.19 -11.86 -23.12
CA GLN A 161 -29.61 -13.12 -22.62
C GLN A 161 -29.09 -14.09 -23.72
N SER A 162 -29.44 -13.84 -24.99
CA SER A 162 -29.03 -14.67 -26.14
C SER A 162 -27.80 -14.16 -26.89
N TRP A 163 -27.18 -13.05 -26.50
CA TRP A 163 -26.05 -12.45 -27.21
C TRP A 163 -24.72 -13.05 -26.75
N ASP A 164 -23.76 -13.15 -27.68
CA ASP A 164 -22.39 -13.54 -27.34
C ASP A 164 -21.81 -12.59 -26.30
N GLN A 165 -21.19 -13.14 -25.25
CA GLN A 165 -20.72 -12.36 -24.08
C GLN A 165 -19.79 -11.20 -24.46
N ASN A 166 -19.03 -11.31 -25.56
CA ASN A 166 -18.13 -10.25 -26.00
C ASN A 166 -18.87 -9.08 -26.68
N GLU A 167 -19.86 -9.36 -27.51
CA GLU A 167 -20.70 -8.34 -28.14
C GLU A 167 -21.59 -7.62 -27.13
N SER A 168 -22.16 -8.37 -26.18
CA SER A 168 -22.96 -7.84 -25.08
C SER A 168 -22.18 -6.87 -24.21
N ASN A 169 -20.91 -7.15 -23.88
CA ASN A 169 -20.11 -6.25 -23.05
C ASN A 169 -19.74 -4.94 -23.75
N ASN A 170 -19.42 -4.98 -25.04
CA ASN A 170 -19.15 -3.78 -25.83
C ASN A 170 -20.40 -2.90 -25.97
N TYR A 171 -21.53 -3.51 -26.25
CA TYR A 171 -22.83 -2.83 -26.36
C TYR A 171 -23.23 -2.17 -25.05
N ALA A 172 -23.16 -2.89 -23.93
CA ALA A 172 -23.47 -2.36 -22.61
C ALA A 172 -22.57 -1.19 -22.21
N GLY A 173 -21.28 -1.25 -22.56
CA GLY A 173 -20.33 -0.17 -22.30
C GLY A 173 -20.64 1.11 -23.07
N LEU A 174 -21.00 0.98 -24.36
CA LEU A 174 -21.43 2.12 -25.21
C LEU A 174 -22.75 2.70 -24.70
N ALA A 175 -23.76 1.86 -24.44
CA ALA A 175 -25.04 2.28 -23.90
C ALA A 175 -24.89 3.05 -22.60
N LYS A 176 -24.06 2.56 -21.67
CA LYS A 176 -23.75 3.23 -20.41
C LYS A 176 -23.20 4.64 -20.63
N GLN A 177 -22.25 4.80 -21.54
CA GLN A 177 -21.65 6.10 -21.82
C GLN A 177 -22.67 7.10 -22.38
N GLU A 178 -23.50 6.69 -23.33
CA GLU A 178 -24.54 7.54 -23.92
C GLU A 178 -25.57 7.98 -22.85
N ILE A 179 -26.02 7.05 -22.02
CA ILE A 179 -26.97 7.33 -20.94
C ILE A 179 -26.39 8.31 -19.92
N GLU A 180 -25.13 8.12 -19.52
CA GLU A 180 -24.46 9.04 -18.57
C GLU A 180 -24.36 10.46 -19.14
N ILE A 181 -24.03 10.59 -20.43
CA ILE A 181 -23.96 11.90 -21.10
C ILE A 181 -25.35 12.55 -21.12
N ALA A 182 -26.37 11.82 -21.53
CA ALA A 182 -27.75 12.32 -21.60
C ALA A 182 -28.28 12.71 -20.22
N ALA A 183 -28.04 11.90 -19.21
CA ALA A 183 -28.41 12.19 -17.84
C ALA A 183 -27.78 13.48 -17.34
N LYS A 184 -26.45 13.67 -17.57
CA LYS A 184 -25.73 14.89 -17.19
C LYS A 184 -26.22 16.13 -17.90
N GLN A 185 -26.74 15.99 -19.13
CA GLN A 185 -27.32 17.08 -19.92
C GLN A 185 -28.79 17.35 -19.59
N THR A 186 -29.45 16.46 -18.84
CA THR A 186 -30.87 16.63 -18.47
C THR A 186 -31.04 17.90 -17.63
N LEU A 187 -31.95 18.75 -18.04
CA LEU A 187 -32.30 19.99 -17.32
C LEU A 187 -33.41 19.76 -16.31
N GLY A 188 -33.44 20.57 -15.24
CA GLY A 188 -34.54 20.60 -14.29
C GLY A 188 -34.36 19.68 -13.09
N TYR A 189 -33.13 19.55 -12.60
CA TYR A 189 -32.90 19.02 -11.27
C TYR A 189 -33.37 20.00 -10.20
N ASN A 190 -34.12 19.51 -9.22
CA ASN A 190 -34.47 20.25 -8.02
C ASN A 190 -33.49 19.97 -6.90
N VAL A 191 -33.28 20.93 -6.02
CA VAL A 191 -32.47 20.75 -4.82
C VAL A 191 -33.37 20.25 -3.70
N ALA A 192 -33.27 18.97 -3.34
CA ALA A 192 -34.04 18.38 -2.25
C ALA A 192 -33.40 18.70 -0.89
N CYS A 193 -32.08 18.71 -0.82
CA CYS A 193 -31.32 19.10 0.36
C CYS A 193 -30.02 19.81 -0.01
N ARG A 194 -29.67 20.84 0.78
CA ARG A 194 -28.34 21.48 0.72
C ARG A 194 -27.92 21.97 2.10
N LYS A 195 -26.80 21.51 2.58
CA LYS A 195 -26.20 22.00 3.82
C LYS A 195 -24.71 22.22 3.64
N THR A 196 -24.22 23.38 4.03
CA THR A 196 -22.79 23.69 4.01
C THR A 196 -22.28 23.83 5.43
N VAL A 197 -21.21 23.14 5.75
CA VAL A 197 -20.48 23.20 7.02
C VAL A 197 -19.08 23.74 6.82
N THR A 198 -18.55 24.37 7.83
CA THR A 198 -17.17 24.87 7.83
C THR A 198 -16.35 24.05 8.80
N TYR A 199 -15.14 23.66 8.41
CA TYR A 199 -14.20 22.97 9.27
C TYR A 199 -12.77 23.47 9.01
N SER A 200 -11.85 23.16 9.91
CA SER A 200 -10.44 23.50 9.75
C SER A 200 -9.65 22.25 9.37
N GLN A 201 -8.86 22.33 8.32
CA GLN A 201 -7.93 21.29 7.90
C GLN A 201 -6.54 21.91 7.73
N ASN A 202 -5.55 21.43 8.47
CA ASN A 202 -4.18 21.98 8.46
C ASN A 202 -4.14 23.51 8.66
N ASN A 203 -4.90 24.02 9.62
CA ASN A 203 -5.08 25.46 9.90
C ASN A 203 -5.68 26.28 8.73
N VAL A 204 -6.23 25.63 7.73
CA VAL A 204 -6.95 26.27 6.64
C VAL A 204 -8.43 26.05 6.80
N ARG A 205 -9.21 27.14 6.70
CA ARG A 205 -10.68 27.05 6.71
C ARG A 205 -11.16 26.43 5.41
N MET A 206 -11.92 25.33 5.53
CA MET A 206 -12.53 24.61 4.43
C MET A 206 -14.03 24.62 4.56
N MET A 207 -14.72 24.56 3.45
CA MET A 207 -16.18 24.43 3.37
C MET A 207 -16.52 23.11 2.73
N LYS A 208 -17.42 22.36 3.36
CA LYS A 208 -17.96 21.09 2.88
C LYS A 208 -19.46 21.27 2.66
N THR A 209 -19.91 21.11 1.42
CA THR A 209 -21.32 21.20 1.04
C THR A 209 -21.84 19.80 0.74
N TYR A 210 -22.91 19.44 1.41
CA TYR A 210 -23.73 18.27 1.13
C TYR A 210 -24.90 18.71 0.27
N MET A 211 -25.22 17.95 -0.77
CA MET A 211 -26.28 18.27 -1.69
C MET A 211 -27.02 17.02 -2.15
N VAL A 212 -28.32 17.08 -2.16
CA VAL A 212 -29.19 16.10 -2.83
C VAL A 212 -29.95 16.81 -3.93
N LEU A 213 -29.80 16.29 -5.14
CA LEU A 213 -30.60 16.69 -6.29
C LEU A 213 -31.64 15.63 -6.55
N GLU A 214 -32.82 16.05 -6.95
CA GLU A 214 -33.88 15.15 -7.34
C GLU A 214 -34.39 15.48 -8.74
N VAL A 215 -34.83 14.44 -9.45
CA VAL A 215 -35.44 14.53 -10.77
C VAL A 215 -36.48 13.42 -10.92
N SER A 216 -37.49 13.64 -11.75
CA SER A 216 -38.45 12.59 -12.10
C SER A 216 -37.76 11.39 -12.71
N ALA A 217 -38.01 10.20 -12.18
CA ALA A 217 -37.46 8.94 -12.69
C ALA A 217 -37.84 8.73 -14.18
N GLU A 218 -39.11 9.02 -14.53
CA GLU A 218 -39.58 8.94 -15.91
C GLU A 218 -38.84 9.90 -16.85
N LYS A 219 -38.59 11.14 -16.41
CA LYS A 219 -37.84 12.12 -17.20
C LYS A 219 -36.40 11.67 -17.46
N LEU A 220 -35.73 11.11 -16.44
CA LEU A 220 -34.36 10.62 -16.55
C LEU A 220 -34.31 9.38 -17.43
N LEU A 221 -35.29 8.47 -17.28
CA LEU A 221 -35.39 7.27 -18.11
C LEU A 221 -35.69 7.64 -19.58
N LYS A 222 -36.55 8.66 -19.83
CA LYS A 222 -36.79 9.14 -21.19
C LYS A 222 -35.52 9.69 -21.83
N ALA A 223 -34.73 10.47 -21.11
CA ALA A 223 -33.47 10.99 -21.61
C ALA A 223 -32.48 9.85 -21.93
N ALA A 224 -32.42 8.80 -21.10
CA ALA A 224 -31.63 7.61 -21.36
C ALA A 224 -32.11 6.87 -22.61
N TYR A 225 -33.41 6.63 -22.75
CA TYR A 225 -33.99 5.98 -23.93
C TYR A 225 -33.71 6.78 -25.20
N ASP A 226 -33.91 8.08 -25.20
CA ASP A 226 -33.69 8.95 -26.36
C ASP A 226 -32.20 8.95 -26.76
N ALA A 227 -31.27 8.88 -25.81
CA ALA A 227 -29.85 8.74 -26.10
C ALA A 227 -29.52 7.40 -26.81
N LEU A 228 -30.11 6.31 -26.33
CA LEU A 228 -29.92 4.98 -26.94
C LEU A 228 -30.50 4.94 -28.36
N GLN A 229 -31.61 5.62 -28.61
CA GLN A 229 -32.26 5.70 -29.93
C GLN A 229 -31.43 6.49 -30.96
N GLN A 230 -30.60 7.44 -30.51
CA GLN A 230 -29.77 8.27 -31.39
C GLN A 230 -28.57 7.53 -31.95
N ASN A 231 -28.12 6.49 -31.28
CA ASN A 231 -26.94 5.71 -31.68
C ASN A 231 -27.37 4.38 -32.32
N ASN A 232 -27.06 4.19 -33.60
CA ASN A 232 -27.41 2.98 -34.33
C ASN A 232 -26.87 1.68 -33.72
N GLN A 233 -25.82 1.76 -32.91
CA GLN A 233 -25.23 0.60 -32.24
C GLN A 233 -25.95 0.23 -30.94
N THR A 234 -26.65 1.20 -30.31
CA THR A 234 -27.35 1.01 -29.04
C THR A 234 -28.87 1.10 -29.17
N LYS A 235 -29.36 1.23 -30.40
CA LYS A 235 -30.77 1.44 -30.68
C LYS A 235 -31.63 0.29 -30.17
N ILE A 236 -32.66 0.65 -29.39
CA ILE A 236 -33.66 -0.27 -28.86
C ILE A 236 -34.85 -0.31 -29.87
N GLU A 237 -35.33 -1.54 -30.18
CA GLU A 237 -36.45 -1.71 -31.14
C GLU A 237 -37.83 -1.47 -30.51
N GLU A 238 -37.93 -1.62 -29.18
CA GLU A 238 -39.20 -1.42 -28.45
C GLU A 238 -39.59 0.06 -28.31
N SER A 239 -40.88 0.31 -28.06
CA SER A 239 -41.38 1.65 -27.75
C SER A 239 -40.92 2.13 -26.38
N PHE A 240 -40.97 3.47 -26.15
CA PHE A 240 -40.66 4.00 -24.83
C PHE A 240 -41.63 3.50 -23.76
N GLU A 241 -42.89 3.30 -24.11
CA GLU A 241 -43.92 2.81 -23.20
C GLU A 241 -43.61 1.39 -22.73
N ASP A 242 -43.20 0.50 -23.63
CA ASP A 242 -42.79 -0.88 -23.31
C ASP A 242 -41.51 -0.89 -22.47
N PHE A 243 -40.49 -0.15 -22.90
CA PHE A 243 -39.23 0.01 -22.16
C PHE A 243 -39.46 0.55 -20.74
N HIS A 244 -40.34 1.54 -20.59
CA HIS A 244 -40.70 2.12 -19.30
C HIS A 244 -41.46 1.13 -18.39
N LYS A 245 -42.32 0.30 -19.00
CA LYS A 245 -43.03 -0.76 -18.28
C LYS A 245 -42.05 -1.82 -17.78
N ASP A 246 -41.18 -2.32 -18.65
CA ASP A 246 -40.18 -3.31 -18.29
C ASP A 246 -39.20 -2.80 -17.24
N PHE A 247 -38.82 -1.52 -17.34
CA PHE A 247 -38.01 -0.86 -16.32
C PHE A 247 -38.71 -0.83 -14.96
N LYS A 248 -39.99 -0.46 -14.92
CA LYS A 248 -40.77 -0.44 -13.67
C LYS A 248 -40.96 -1.83 -13.09
N GLU A 249 -41.25 -2.83 -13.92
CA GLU A 249 -41.42 -4.22 -13.46
C GLU A 249 -40.12 -4.78 -12.85
N HIS A 250 -39.00 -4.52 -13.50
CA HIS A 250 -37.72 -5.00 -13.03
C HIS A 250 -37.21 -4.33 -11.74
N PHE A 251 -37.54 -3.04 -11.51
CA PHE A 251 -37.06 -2.29 -10.34
C PHE A 251 -38.13 -2.10 -9.24
N LYS A 252 -39.28 -2.74 -9.32
CA LYS A 252 -40.23 -2.87 -8.19
C LYS A 252 -39.80 -3.87 -7.14
N GLU A 253 -38.95 -4.81 -7.49
CA GLU A 253 -38.51 -5.90 -6.63
C GLU A 253 -37.15 -5.63 -5.92
N LEU A 254 -36.59 -4.44 -6.09
CA LEU A 254 -35.35 -3.99 -5.44
C LEU A 254 -35.65 -2.88 -4.43
#